data_af12bde0777d7ad39f509a121c19a259
#
_entry.id   af12bde0777d7ad39f509a121c19a259
#
_cell.length_a   1.000
_cell.length_b   1.000
_cell.length_c   1.000
_cell.angle_alpha   90.00
_cell.angle_beta   90.00
_cell.angle_gamma   90.00
#
_symmetry.space_group_name_H-M   'P 1'
#
loop_
_entity.id
_entity.type
_entity.pdbx_description
1 polymer ?
#
loop_
_entity_poly.entity_id
_entity_poly.type
_entity_poly.pdbx_seq_one_letter_code
_entity_poly.pdbx_strand_id
1 'polypeptide(L)'
;ERKDISFKALLTDDFGLADAYIIATVSKGSGESVKFREEKLSFKEAIKIGQKRQLLSKKLNLDDLKMEAGDELYFYVEAKDNKIPTPNISRSETYFAVIRDTITDDFAVESTLGVDQMPDYFRSQRQLIIDTEKLIKDRPSLSEKDFKFKSNELGFDQKSLRLKYGQFMGDETELQAAPGQVSSV
;
A
#
# COMPACT_ATOMS: atom_id res chain seq x y z
N GLU A 1 -11.73 -18.09 -12.25
CA GLU A 1 -10.97 -16.92 -11.77
C GLU A 1 -10.31 -17.20 -10.43
N ARG A 2 -9.04 -16.81 -10.27
CA ARG A 2 -8.34 -16.99 -9.00
C ARG A 2 -8.78 -15.90 -8.03
N LYS A 3 -9.55 -16.29 -7.01
CA LYS A 3 -9.96 -15.38 -5.93
C LYS A 3 -9.03 -15.42 -4.70
N ASP A 4 -7.82 -15.95 -4.89
CA ASP A 4 -6.84 -16.11 -3.82
C ASP A 4 -5.51 -15.42 -4.15
N ILE A 5 -4.98 -14.68 -3.21
CA ILE A 5 -3.65 -14.08 -3.25
C ILE A 5 -2.78 -14.79 -2.21
N SER A 6 -1.69 -15.42 -2.65
CA SER A 6 -0.76 -16.09 -1.75
C SER A 6 0.59 -15.39 -1.76
N PHE A 7 1.13 -15.08 -0.60
CA PHE A 7 2.46 -14.47 -0.47
C PHE A 7 3.20 -14.97 0.77
N LYS A 8 4.49 -14.69 0.80
CA LYS A 8 5.37 -14.96 1.93
C LYS A 8 6.08 -13.67 2.32
N ALA A 9 6.20 -13.44 3.61
CA ALA A 9 6.93 -12.32 4.18
C ALA A 9 8.13 -12.84 4.98
N LEU A 10 9.33 -12.36 4.66
CA LEU A 10 10.52 -12.60 5.47
C LEU A 10 10.72 -11.39 6.38
N LEU A 11 10.55 -11.59 7.68
CA LEU A 11 10.75 -10.58 8.69
C LEU A 11 12.11 -10.79 9.36
N THR A 12 12.88 -9.70 9.46
CA THR A 12 14.19 -9.71 10.11
C THR A 12 14.31 -8.50 11.03
N ASP A 13 14.84 -8.72 12.25
CA ASP A 13 14.99 -7.68 13.24
C ASP A 13 16.13 -8.05 14.22
N ASP A 14 16.89 -7.07 14.70
CA ASP A 14 18.04 -7.27 15.60
C ASP A 14 17.64 -7.45 17.07
N PHE A 15 16.48 -6.95 17.51
CA PHE A 15 15.90 -7.15 18.83
C PHE A 15 15.00 -8.39 18.88
N GLY A 16 14.55 -8.88 17.72
CA GLY A 16 13.59 -9.96 17.59
C GLY A 16 12.15 -9.46 17.51
N LEU A 17 11.30 -10.26 16.89
CA LEU A 17 9.90 -9.92 16.64
C LEU A 17 9.05 -10.09 17.90
N ALA A 18 8.14 -9.15 18.14
CA ALA A 18 7.09 -9.24 19.15
C ALA A 18 5.74 -9.58 18.53
N ASP A 19 5.41 -8.99 17.39
CA ASP A 19 4.14 -9.21 16.68
C ASP A 19 4.31 -8.92 15.18
N ALA A 20 3.46 -9.52 14.36
CA ALA A 20 3.33 -9.17 12.95
C ALA A 20 1.94 -9.53 12.41
N TYR A 21 1.40 -8.66 11.56
CA TYR A 21 0.09 -8.84 10.97
C TYR A 21 0.00 -8.14 9.62
N ILE A 22 -1.09 -8.38 8.93
CA ILE A 22 -1.39 -7.77 7.64
C ILE A 22 -2.53 -6.78 7.87
N ILE A 23 -2.36 -5.57 7.42
CA ILE A 23 -3.44 -4.60 7.30
C ILE A 23 -3.96 -4.68 5.88
N ALA A 24 -5.23 -5.02 5.73
CA ALA A 24 -5.93 -5.14 4.46
C ALA A 24 -7.06 -4.12 4.41
N THR A 25 -7.05 -3.26 3.42
CA THR A 25 -8.08 -2.24 3.20
C THR A 25 -8.82 -2.55 1.90
N VAL A 26 -10.09 -2.88 2.03
CA VAL A 26 -11.00 -3.06 0.88
C VAL A 26 -11.66 -1.73 0.55
N SER A 27 -11.54 -1.31 -0.70
CA SER A 27 -12.22 -0.16 -1.27
C SER A 27 -13.39 -0.64 -2.13
N LYS A 28 -14.60 -0.25 -1.78
CA LYS A 28 -15.84 -0.59 -2.50
C LYS A 28 -16.48 0.64 -3.13
N GLY A 29 -16.94 0.49 -4.36
CA GLY A 29 -17.67 1.52 -5.08
C GLY A 29 -16.78 2.38 -5.97
N SER A 30 -17.41 3.26 -6.75
CA SER A 30 -16.75 4.14 -7.72
C SER A 30 -17.17 5.60 -7.52
N GLY A 31 -16.36 6.51 -8.00
CA GLY A 31 -16.65 7.93 -7.99
C GLY A 31 -16.73 8.51 -6.56
N GLU A 32 -17.84 9.19 -6.24
CA GLU A 32 -18.00 9.88 -4.94
C GLU A 32 -18.49 8.99 -3.79
N SER A 33 -18.86 7.74 -4.08
CA SER A 33 -19.45 6.81 -3.12
C SER A 33 -18.51 5.72 -2.65
N VAL A 34 -17.20 5.95 -2.67
CA VAL A 34 -16.20 4.96 -2.24
C VAL A 34 -16.25 4.77 -0.74
N LYS A 35 -16.35 3.52 -0.29
CA LYS A 35 -16.31 3.11 1.12
C LYS A 35 -15.05 2.27 1.37
N PHE A 36 -14.38 2.53 2.47
CA PHE A 36 -13.20 1.80 2.90
C PHE A 36 -13.51 0.96 4.12
N ARG A 37 -12.99 -0.27 4.11
CA ARG A 37 -13.03 -1.17 5.25
C ARG A 37 -11.64 -1.73 5.47
N GLU A 38 -11.08 -1.47 6.65
CA GLU A 38 -9.79 -1.99 7.06
C GLU A 38 -9.98 -3.23 7.94
N GLU A 39 -9.18 -4.25 7.68
CA GLU A 39 -9.14 -5.49 8.46
C GLU A 39 -7.71 -5.83 8.85
N LYS A 40 -7.52 -6.23 10.10
CA LYS A 40 -6.26 -6.76 10.60
C LYS A 40 -6.27 -8.27 10.51
N LEU A 41 -5.35 -8.84 9.74
CA LEU A 41 -5.30 -10.27 9.46
C LEU A 41 -4.01 -10.89 10.00
N SER A 42 -4.13 -12.07 10.60
CA SER A 42 -2.98 -12.85 11.08
C SER A 42 -2.37 -13.68 9.95
N PHE A 43 -1.08 -13.96 10.08
CA PHE A 43 -0.40 -14.95 9.24
C PHE A 43 -0.88 -16.37 9.57
N LYS A 44 -0.54 -17.32 8.69
CA LYS A 44 -0.81 -18.74 8.92
C LYS A 44 0.00 -19.27 10.09
N GLU A 45 1.27 -18.88 10.16
CA GLU A 45 2.20 -19.25 11.22
C GLU A 45 2.05 -18.31 12.41
N ALA A 46 2.18 -18.86 13.61
CA ALA A 46 2.25 -18.05 14.83
C ALA A 46 3.59 -17.30 14.92
N ILE A 47 3.55 -16.07 15.40
CA ILE A 47 4.75 -15.29 15.66
C ILE A 47 5.51 -15.91 16.84
N LYS A 48 6.77 -16.21 16.62
CA LYS A 48 7.68 -16.67 17.66
C LYS A 48 8.40 -15.45 18.27
N ILE A 49 7.93 -15.04 19.43
CA ILE A 49 8.44 -13.84 20.13
C ILE A 49 9.94 -13.96 20.39
N GLY A 50 10.68 -12.89 20.12
CA GLY A 50 12.13 -12.82 20.29
C GLY A 50 12.94 -13.46 19.17
N GLN A 51 12.31 -14.11 18.19
CA GLN A 51 13.03 -14.66 17.05
C GLN A 51 13.40 -13.54 16.07
N LYS A 52 14.69 -13.48 15.71
CA LYS A 52 15.24 -12.41 14.86
C LYS A 52 14.93 -12.55 13.38
N ARG A 53 14.55 -13.75 12.94
CA ARG A 53 14.23 -14.02 11.53
C ARG A 53 13.11 -15.04 11.43
N GLN A 54 12.01 -14.67 10.78
CA GLN A 54 10.86 -15.54 10.56
C GLN A 54 10.34 -15.41 9.15
N LEU A 55 10.04 -16.55 8.53
CA LEU A 55 9.33 -16.61 7.25
C LEU A 55 7.86 -16.94 7.55
N LEU A 56 6.98 -16.04 7.19
CA LEU A 56 5.55 -16.15 7.40
C LEU A 56 4.83 -16.24 6.07
N SER A 57 3.69 -16.91 6.04
CA SER A 57 2.88 -17.04 4.85
C SER A 57 1.43 -16.63 5.09
N LYS A 58 0.78 -16.16 4.04
CA LYS A 58 -0.64 -15.85 4.05
C LYS A 58 -1.25 -16.17 2.71
N LYS A 59 -2.45 -16.72 2.76
CA LYS A 59 -3.37 -16.81 1.64
C LYS A 59 -4.56 -15.90 1.98
N LEU A 60 -4.75 -14.85 1.20
CA LEU A 60 -5.90 -13.98 1.26
C LEU A 60 -6.95 -14.53 0.30
N ASN A 61 -8.13 -14.81 0.82
CA ASN A 61 -9.28 -15.15 0.00
C ASN A 61 -10.13 -13.89 -0.16
N LEU A 62 -10.41 -13.49 -1.39
CA LEU A 62 -11.14 -12.26 -1.69
C LEU A 62 -12.64 -12.38 -1.35
N ASP A 63 -13.18 -13.61 -1.36
CA ASP A 63 -14.55 -13.87 -0.93
C ASP A 63 -14.70 -13.71 0.60
N ASP A 64 -13.69 -14.13 1.39
CA ASP A 64 -13.67 -13.91 2.85
C ASP A 64 -13.64 -12.41 3.16
N LEU A 65 -12.96 -11.62 2.33
CA LEU A 65 -12.94 -10.17 2.40
C LEU A 65 -14.21 -9.52 1.81
N LYS A 66 -15.21 -10.31 1.40
CA LYS A 66 -16.48 -9.84 0.82
C LYS A 66 -16.28 -8.84 -0.32
N MET A 67 -15.31 -9.11 -1.15
CA MET A 67 -15.00 -8.32 -2.32
C MET A 67 -15.84 -8.76 -3.51
N GLU A 68 -16.24 -7.80 -4.31
CA GLU A 68 -17.03 -7.97 -5.54
C GLU A 68 -16.24 -7.44 -6.74
N ALA A 69 -16.75 -7.68 -7.96
CA ALA A 69 -16.15 -7.14 -9.18
C ALA A 69 -16.08 -5.60 -9.11
N GLY A 70 -14.92 -5.04 -9.45
CA GLY A 70 -14.62 -3.61 -9.33
C GLY A 70 -14.12 -3.17 -7.96
N ASP A 71 -14.11 -4.04 -6.94
CA ASP A 71 -13.52 -3.71 -5.64
C ASP A 71 -11.99 -3.80 -5.69
N GLU A 72 -11.34 -2.95 -4.91
CA GLU A 72 -9.90 -2.86 -4.79
C GLU A 72 -9.44 -3.29 -3.39
N LEU A 73 -8.33 -4.02 -3.34
CA LEU A 73 -7.67 -4.43 -2.11
C LEU A 73 -6.30 -3.79 -2.02
N TYR A 74 -6.05 -3.07 -0.94
CA TYR A 74 -4.73 -2.57 -0.55
C TYR A 74 -4.28 -3.31 0.69
N PHE A 75 -3.07 -3.84 0.71
CA PHE A 75 -2.57 -4.52 1.89
C PHE A 75 -1.07 -4.35 2.08
N TYR A 76 -0.64 -4.31 3.33
CA TYR A 76 0.76 -4.28 3.73
C TYR A 76 0.97 -5.12 4.99
N VAL A 77 2.22 -5.49 5.22
CA VAL A 77 2.65 -6.18 6.44
C VAL A 77 3.14 -5.14 7.44
N GLU A 78 2.66 -5.22 8.66
CA GLU A 78 3.18 -4.45 9.80
C GLU A 78 3.82 -5.42 10.78
N ALA A 79 5.04 -5.11 11.21
CA ALA A 79 5.79 -5.88 12.19
C ALA A 79 6.22 -4.99 13.35
N LYS A 80 6.21 -5.56 14.56
CA LYS A 80 6.63 -4.93 15.79
C LYS A 80 7.79 -5.71 16.38
N ASP A 81 8.85 -5.02 16.78
CA ASP A 81 9.99 -5.62 17.45
C ASP A 81 9.78 -5.78 18.98
N ASN A 82 10.75 -6.40 19.63
CA ASN A 82 10.75 -6.68 21.06
C ASN A 82 11.60 -5.68 21.87
N LYS A 83 11.92 -4.52 21.31
CA LYS A 83 12.74 -3.50 21.94
C LYS A 83 12.04 -2.86 23.14
N ILE A 84 12.77 -2.71 24.25
CA ILE A 84 12.33 -2.05 25.48
C ILE A 84 13.09 -0.72 25.63
N PRO A 85 12.46 0.38 26.12
CA PRO A 85 11.07 0.48 26.58
C PRO A 85 10.04 0.70 25.48
N THR A 86 10.46 1.10 24.29
CA THR A 86 9.56 1.43 23.19
C THR A 86 9.84 0.55 21.97
N PRO A 87 8.95 -0.37 21.62
CA PRO A 87 9.08 -1.18 20.42
C PRO A 87 9.06 -0.32 19.16
N ASN A 88 9.81 -0.72 18.15
CA ASN A 88 9.70 -0.14 16.82
C ASN A 88 8.62 -0.85 16.01
N ILE A 89 8.01 -0.11 15.09
CA ILE A 89 7.05 -0.62 14.14
C ILE A 89 7.60 -0.37 12.75
N SER A 90 7.65 -1.43 11.94
CA SER A 90 8.06 -1.38 10.54
C SER A 90 6.93 -1.87 9.65
N ARG A 91 6.83 -1.30 8.45
CA ARG A 91 5.83 -1.65 7.45
C ARG A 91 6.48 -1.99 6.14
N SER A 92 5.90 -2.95 5.42
CA SER A 92 6.27 -3.21 4.04
C SER A 92 5.70 -2.13 3.11
N GLU A 93 6.08 -2.21 1.84
CA GLU A 93 5.35 -1.54 0.77
C GLU A 93 3.89 -2.00 0.75
N THR A 94 3.01 -1.15 0.24
CA THR A 94 1.60 -1.48 0.05
C THR A 94 1.43 -2.20 -1.27
N TYR A 95 0.82 -3.37 -1.23
CA TYR A 95 0.45 -4.16 -2.40
C TYR A 95 -1.01 -3.89 -2.76
N PHE A 96 -1.31 -4.06 -4.03
CA PHE A 96 -2.61 -3.77 -4.60
C PHE A 96 -3.14 -4.95 -5.41
N ALA A 97 -4.46 -5.17 -5.34
CA ALA A 97 -5.17 -6.12 -6.18
C ALA A 97 -6.58 -5.61 -6.49
N VAL A 98 -7.09 -5.91 -7.67
CA VAL A 98 -8.43 -5.55 -8.10
C VAL A 98 -9.16 -6.79 -8.64
N ILE A 99 -10.45 -6.91 -8.35
CA ILE A 99 -11.32 -7.89 -9.02
C ILE A 99 -11.86 -7.22 -10.28
N ARG A 100 -11.36 -7.66 -11.46
CA ARG A 100 -11.85 -7.16 -12.74
C ARG A 100 -13.26 -7.66 -13.01
N ASP A 101 -14.12 -6.78 -13.48
CA ASP A 101 -15.42 -7.16 -14.02
C ASP A 101 -15.25 -7.58 -15.48
N THR A 102 -15.26 -8.89 -15.72
CA THR A 102 -15.10 -9.47 -17.07
C THR A 102 -16.25 -9.10 -18.04
N ILE A 103 -17.34 -8.53 -17.54
CA ILE A 103 -18.48 -8.16 -18.36
C ILE A 103 -18.26 -6.79 -19.06
N THR A 104 -17.44 -5.93 -18.49
CA THR A 104 -17.13 -4.61 -19.06
C THR A 104 -15.97 -4.62 -20.06
N ASP A 105 -15.11 -5.63 -20.03
CA ASP A 105 -13.97 -5.72 -20.96
C ASP A 105 -14.38 -6.08 -22.39
N ASP A 106 -15.53 -6.72 -22.62
CA ASP A 106 -16.01 -7.05 -23.96
C ASP A 106 -16.63 -5.86 -24.73
N PHE A 107 -16.83 -4.71 -24.09
CA PHE A 107 -17.31 -3.47 -24.71
C PHE A 107 -16.24 -2.38 -24.87
N ALA A 108 -15.00 -2.64 -24.50
CA ALA A 108 -13.89 -1.78 -24.86
C ALA A 108 -13.60 -1.95 -26.34
N VAL A 109 -14.39 -1.23 -27.15
CA VAL A 109 -14.06 -0.95 -28.54
C VAL A 109 -12.60 -0.54 -28.58
N GLU A 110 -11.81 -1.26 -29.38
CA GLU A 110 -10.47 -0.87 -29.84
C GLU A 110 -10.44 0.61 -30.21
N SER A 111 -10.28 1.48 -29.25
CA SER A 111 -9.84 2.84 -29.53
C SER A 111 -8.34 2.76 -29.72
N THR A 112 -7.94 2.54 -30.95
CA THR A 112 -6.62 2.69 -31.55
C THR A 112 -6.11 4.14 -31.41
N LEU A 113 -6.09 4.67 -30.23
CA LEU A 113 -5.33 5.85 -29.87
C LEU A 113 -4.52 5.41 -28.65
N GLY A 114 -3.23 5.21 -28.86
CA GLY A 114 -2.26 4.73 -27.88
C GLY A 114 -2.22 5.55 -26.60
N VAL A 115 -3.28 5.46 -25.83
CA VAL A 115 -3.29 5.81 -24.43
C VAL A 115 -2.82 4.56 -23.74
N ASP A 116 -1.51 4.47 -23.57
CA ASP A 116 -0.88 3.47 -22.73
C ASP A 116 -1.61 3.49 -21.39
N GLN A 117 -2.26 2.39 -21.06
CA GLN A 117 -3.07 2.28 -19.85
C GLN A 117 -2.18 2.65 -18.68
N MET A 118 -2.55 3.67 -17.98
CA MET A 118 -1.91 4.06 -16.74
C MET A 118 -1.84 2.81 -15.84
N PRO A 119 -0.66 2.36 -15.44
CA PRO A 119 -0.54 1.14 -14.65
C PRO A 119 -1.40 1.23 -13.38
N ASP A 120 -2.16 0.19 -13.08
CA ASP A 120 -3.14 0.08 -11.97
C ASP A 120 -2.53 0.18 -10.55
N TYR A 121 -1.30 0.70 -10.41
CA TYR A 121 -0.54 0.69 -9.14
C TYR A 121 -0.75 1.89 -8.24
N PHE A 122 -1.59 2.86 -8.63
CA PHE A 122 -1.53 4.14 -7.93
C PHE A 122 -2.73 4.37 -7.02
N ARG A 123 -2.41 4.74 -5.79
CA ARG A 123 -3.35 5.56 -5.04
C ARG A 123 -3.75 6.72 -5.95
N SER A 124 -5.03 6.82 -6.26
CA SER A 124 -5.52 7.94 -7.05
C SER A 124 -5.27 9.23 -6.27
N GLN A 125 -5.12 10.36 -6.97
CA GLN A 125 -5.05 11.68 -6.33
C GLN A 125 -6.20 11.89 -5.35
N ARG A 126 -7.39 11.40 -5.69
CA ARG A 126 -8.58 11.44 -4.84
C ARG A 126 -8.37 10.67 -3.53
N GLN A 127 -7.78 9.47 -3.59
CA GLN A 127 -7.49 8.69 -2.39
C GLN A 127 -6.54 9.42 -1.46
N LEU A 128 -5.51 10.08 -1.99
CA LEU A 128 -4.59 10.88 -1.19
C LEU A 128 -5.28 12.06 -0.51
N ILE A 129 -6.25 12.69 -1.18
CA ILE A 129 -7.06 13.76 -0.58
C ILE A 129 -7.87 13.22 0.59
N ILE A 130 -8.59 12.10 0.40
CA ILE A 130 -9.40 11.47 1.45
C ILE A 130 -8.54 11.08 2.67
N ASP A 131 -7.39 10.45 2.43
CA ASP A 131 -6.49 10.03 3.50
C ASP A 131 -5.88 11.21 4.24
N THR A 132 -5.61 12.30 3.53
CA THR A 132 -5.14 13.57 4.13
C THR A 132 -6.22 14.18 5.01
N GLU A 133 -7.45 14.27 4.53
CA GLU A 133 -8.59 14.79 5.31
C GLU A 133 -8.84 13.94 6.56
N LYS A 134 -8.78 12.61 6.40
CA LYS A 134 -8.90 11.66 7.52
C LYS A 134 -7.78 11.90 8.55
N LEU A 135 -6.53 12.02 8.10
CA LEU A 135 -5.39 12.27 9.00
C LEU A 135 -5.56 13.58 9.78
N ILE A 136 -6.03 14.64 9.12
CA ILE A 136 -6.30 15.92 9.76
C ILE A 136 -7.40 15.79 10.80
N LYS A 137 -8.48 15.07 10.47
CA LYS A 137 -9.60 14.83 11.39
C LYS A 137 -9.19 14.01 12.60
N ASP A 138 -8.34 13.00 12.40
CA ASP A 138 -7.88 12.12 13.47
C ASP A 138 -6.73 12.72 14.30
N ARG A 139 -6.17 13.85 13.88
CA ARG A 139 -5.04 14.52 14.55
C ARG A 139 -5.21 14.68 16.07
N PRO A 140 -6.38 15.06 16.62
CA PRO A 140 -6.53 15.25 18.07
C PRO A 140 -6.38 13.94 18.87
N SER A 141 -6.59 12.78 18.23
CA SER A 141 -6.50 11.45 18.83
C SER A 141 -5.17 10.75 18.61
N LEU A 142 -4.30 11.32 17.76
CA LEU A 142 -3.01 10.74 17.40
C LEU A 142 -1.88 11.32 18.24
N SER A 143 -0.88 10.48 18.57
CA SER A 143 0.37 10.97 19.11
C SER A 143 1.10 11.82 18.05
N GLU A 144 1.95 12.76 18.50
CA GLU A 144 2.77 13.57 17.59
C GLU A 144 3.64 12.70 16.66
N LYS A 145 4.18 11.62 17.20
CA LYS A 145 4.99 10.65 16.45
C LYS A 145 4.17 9.96 15.35
N ASP A 146 2.97 9.48 15.68
CA ASP A 146 2.11 8.79 14.73
C ASP A 146 1.59 9.74 13.66
N PHE A 147 1.23 10.96 14.05
CA PHE A 147 0.83 11.99 13.09
C PHE A 147 1.95 12.31 12.10
N LYS A 148 3.18 12.52 12.60
CA LYS A 148 4.35 12.80 11.76
C LYS A 148 4.65 11.63 10.81
N PHE A 149 4.57 10.40 11.32
CA PHE A 149 4.79 9.20 10.52
C PHE A 149 3.77 9.11 9.36
N LYS A 150 2.46 9.18 9.67
CA LYS A 150 1.39 9.14 8.66
C LYS A 150 1.46 10.29 7.67
N SER A 151 1.86 11.48 8.12
CA SER A 151 2.06 12.64 7.23
C SER A 151 3.20 12.39 6.25
N ASN A 152 4.29 11.76 6.69
CA ASN A 152 5.42 11.42 5.81
C ASN A 152 5.03 10.34 4.78
N GLU A 153 4.22 9.35 5.18
CA GLU A 153 3.70 8.34 4.23
C GLU A 153 2.87 9.00 3.13
N LEU A 154 1.92 9.86 3.50
CA LEU A 154 1.11 10.60 2.51
C LEU A 154 1.96 11.48 1.61
N GLY A 155 2.98 12.12 2.16
CA GLY A 155 3.93 12.94 1.39
C GLY A 155 4.72 12.10 0.38
N PHE A 156 5.13 10.90 0.76
CA PHE A 156 5.81 9.95 -0.14
C PHE A 156 4.87 9.50 -1.27
N ASP A 157 3.65 9.10 -0.94
CA ASP A 157 2.64 8.68 -1.92
C ASP A 157 2.33 9.82 -2.90
N GLN A 158 2.19 11.05 -2.41
CA GLN A 158 1.98 12.23 -3.25
C GLN A 158 3.15 12.49 -4.20
N LYS A 159 4.39 12.35 -3.71
CA LYS A 159 5.58 12.50 -4.54
C LYS A 159 5.65 11.42 -5.62
N SER A 160 5.37 10.18 -5.26
CA SER A 160 5.34 9.05 -6.19
C SER A 160 4.29 9.25 -7.28
N LEU A 161 3.10 9.70 -6.90
CA LEU A 161 2.02 10.00 -7.85
C LEU A 161 2.43 11.14 -8.79
N ARG A 162 3.00 12.22 -8.27
CA ARG A 162 3.47 13.36 -9.07
C ARG A 162 4.52 12.93 -10.10
N LEU A 163 5.53 12.14 -9.69
CA LEU A 163 6.57 11.65 -10.59
C LEU A 163 5.99 10.85 -11.76
N LYS A 164 4.98 10.05 -11.49
CA LYS A 164 4.36 9.21 -12.50
C LYS A 164 3.42 9.98 -13.43
N TYR A 165 2.69 10.94 -12.93
CA TYR A 165 1.98 11.88 -13.80
C TYR A 165 2.97 12.67 -14.69
N GLY A 166 4.12 13.08 -14.15
CA GLY A 166 5.18 13.72 -14.90
C GLY A 166 5.70 12.83 -16.03
N GLN A 167 6.00 11.57 -15.75
CA GLN A 167 6.42 10.60 -16.78
C GLN A 167 5.35 10.40 -17.86
N PHE A 168 4.10 10.26 -17.46
CA PHE A 168 3.00 10.12 -18.40
C PHE A 168 2.81 11.36 -19.30
N MET A 169 3.05 12.55 -18.75
CA MET A 169 2.97 13.80 -19.49
C MET A 169 4.25 14.16 -20.27
N GLY A 170 5.27 13.30 -20.24
CA GLY A 170 6.54 13.54 -20.94
C GLY A 170 7.47 14.52 -20.23
N ASP A 171 7.28 14.78 -18.95
CA ASP A 171 8.15 15.62 -18.14
C ASP A 171 9.34 14.79 -17.62
N GLU A 172 10.44 14.77 -18.42
CA GLU A 172 11.65 14.01 -18.09
C GLU A 172 12.61 14.76 -17.14
N THR A 173 12.25 15.95 -16.69
CA THR A 173 13.18 16.87 -16.01
C THR A 173 13.57 16.46 -14.59
N GLU A 174 12.86 15.56 -13.93
CA GLU A 174 13.18 15.14 -12.55
C GLU A 174 13.93 13.80 -12.44
N LEU A 175 14.15 13.08 -13.53
CA LEU A 175 14.90 11.81 -13.51
C LEU A 175 16.42 11.99 -13.44
N GLN A 176 16.94 13.23 -13.63
CA GLN A 176 18.38 13.51 -13.67
C GLN A 176 19.01 14.04 -12.39
N ALA A 177 18.25 14.15 -11.30
CA ALA A 177 18.83 14.50 -9.99
C ALA A 177 19.29 13.26 -9.22
N ALA A 178 20.21 12.46 -9.79
CA ALA A 178 21.03 11.56 -9.01
C ALA A 178 22.17 12.38 -8.36
N PRO A 179 22.36 12.36 -7.03
CA PRO A 179 23.48 13.01 -6.39
C PRO A 179 24.75 12.18 -6.64
N GLY A 180 25.73 12.72 -7.36
CA GLY A 180 27.04 12.10 -7.41
C GLY A 180 27.82 12.29 -8.69
N GLN A 181 28.23 13.54 -9.01
CA GLN A 181 29.49 13.75 -9.67
C GLN A 181 30.23 14.87 -8.95
N VAL A 182 31.14 14.47 -8.07
CA VAL A 182 32.21 15.34 -7.59
C VAL A 182 33.21 15.44 -8.73
N SER A 183 33.20 16.54 -9.44
CA SER A 183 34.29 16.89 -10.35
C SER A 183 35.50 17.31 -9.52
N SER A 184 36.52 16.48 -9.50
CA SER A 184 37.86 16.84 -9.06
C SER A 184 38.52 17.70 -10.13
N VAL A 185 38.91 18.91 -9.78
CA VAL A 185 40.04 19.66 -10.32
C VAL A 185 40.91 20.07 -9.17
#